data_f3ce8b07d15f74fd796ba3a82e3cb38a
#
_entry.id   f3ce8b07d15f74fd796ba3a82e3cb38a
#
_cell.length_a   1.000
_cell.length_b   1.000
_cell.length_c   1.000
_cell.angle_alpha   90.00
_cell.angle_beta   90.00
_cell.angle_gamma   90.00
#
_symmetry.space_group_name_H-M   'P 1'
#
loop_
_entity.id
_entity.type
_entity.pdbx_description
1 polymer ?
#
loop_
_entity_poly.entity_id
_entity_poly.type
_entity_poly.pdbx_seq_one_letter_code
_entity_poly.pdbx_strand_id
1 'polypeptide(L)'
;MILHPYGQGVNISRKINTETERSRLKALGVLIKPPSTGLLFRTEAEKIKEELLIEDLEHLIQQWENILKVSEASNPPNLVKRDDDFSLKILRDHVKESTKNIIIDSKLSVSRAKDFLINYESEIDIEFHDNSLNQHIFEKYEIKKYWWSYRSRFY
;
A
#
# COMPACT_ATOMS: atom_id res chain seq x y z
N MET A 1 5.68 -5.10 -1.10
CA MET A 1 7.13 -5.25 -0.75
C MET A 1 7.81 -3.91 -0.49
N ILE A 2 9.09 -3.91 -0.09
CA ILE A 2 9.95 -2.71 -0.03
C ILE A 2 11.24 -3.00 -0.80
N LEU A 3 11.53 -2.17 -1.79
CA LEU A 3 12.80 -2.18 -2.51
C LEU A 3 13.77 -1.16 -1.87
N HIS A 4 14.98 -1.59 -1.59
CA HIS A 4 16.07 -0.73 -1.11
C HIS A 4 17.12 -0.59 -2.22
N PRO A 5 17.14 0.49 -2.99
CA PRO A 5 17.99 0.62 -4.18
C PRO A 5 19.47 0.45 -3.91
N TYR A 6 19.95 0.84 -2.73
CA TYR A 6 21.34 0.72 -2.29
C TYR A 6 21.52 -0.28 -1.14
N GLY A 7 20.51 -1.12 -0.91
CA GLY A 7 20.52 -2.12 0.15
C GLY A 7 21.18 -3.43 -0.32
N GLN A 8 21.23 -4.39 0.60
CA GLN A 8 21.74 -5.73 0.30
C GLN A 8 20.82 -6.81 0.87
N GLY A 9 20.83 -7.96 0.22
CA GLY A 9 20.15 -9.17 0.69
C GLY A 9 18.62 -9.13 0.61
N VAL A 10 18.02 -10.18 1.13
CA VAL A 10 16.57 -10.37 1.22
C VAL A 10 16.19 -10.50 2.69
N ASN A 11 15.30 -9.66 3.14
CA ASN A 11 14.74 -9.64 4.49
C ASN A 11 13.26 -10.00 4.48
N ILE A 12 12.76 -10.55 5.58
CA ILE A 12 11.37 -10.97 5.73
C ILE A 12 10.85 -10.42 7.06
N SER A 13 9.62 -9.91 7.06
CA SER A 13 8.97 -9.41 8.28
C SER A 13 9.07 -10.41 9.42
N ARG A 14 9.39 -9.92 10.62
CA ARG A 14 9.43 -10.75 11.85
C ARG A 14 8.06 -11.29 12.25
N LYS A 15 6.98 -10.68 11.73
CA LYS A 15 5.60 -11.12 12.03
C LYS A 15 5.16 -12.33 11.21
N ILE A 16 5.89 -12.71 10.17
CA ILE A 16 5.68 -13.97 9.43
C ILE A 16 6.39 -15.06 10.23
N ASN A 17 5.62 -15.88 10.95
CA ASN A 17 6.16 -16.85 11.89
C ASN A 17 6.36 -18.26 11.29
N THR A 18 5.69 -18.56 10.17
CA THR A 18 5.73 -19.88 9.53
C THR A 18 7.06 -20.07 8.78
N GLU A 19 7.88 -21.02 9.22
CA GLU A 19 9.22 -21.25 8.63
C GLU A 19 9.15 -21.66 7.15
N THR A 20 8.16 -22.45 6.77
CA THR A 20 7.94 -22.81 5.35
C THR A 20 7.69 -21.59 4.48
N GLU A 21 6.85 -20.64 4.95
CA GLU A 21 6.56 -19.40 4.23
C GLU A 21 7.77 -18.47 4.18
N ARG A 22 8.51 -18.38 5.27
CA ARG A 22 9.77 -17.62 5.31
C ARG A 22 10.78 -18.16 4.29
N SER A 23 10.93 -19.48 4.22
CA SER A 23 11.82 -20.15 3.27
C SER A 23 11.39 -19.90 1.83
N ARG A 24 10.07 -19.99 1.54
CA ARG A 24 9.49 -19.70 0.23
C ARG A 24 9.80 -18.26 -0.21
N LEU A 25 9.46 -17.27 0.62
CA LEU A 25 9.69 -15.86 0.33
C LEU A 25 11.19 -15.54 0.22
N LYS A 26 12.04 -16.20 1.00
CA LYS A 26 13.50 -16.05 0.93
C LYS A 26 14.03 -16.55 -0.42
N ALA A 27 13.61 -17.74 -0.85
CA ALA A 27 14.00 -18.32 -2.11
C ALA A 27 13.54 -17.45 -3.30
N LEU A 28 12.26 -17.08 -3.31
CA LEU A 28 11.72 -16.17 -4.31
C LEU A 28 12.52 -14.86 -4.38
N GLY A 29 12.72 -14.22 -3.22
CA GLY A 29 13.43 -12.94 -3.17
C GLY A 29 14.87 -13.02 -3.68
N VAL A 30 15.57 -14.13 -3.46
CA VAL A 30 16.93 -14.35 -4.00
C VAL A 30 16.89 -14.44 -5.53
N LEU A 31 15.87 -15.06 -6.10
CA LEU A 31 15.71 -15.22 -7.55
C LEU A 31 15.37 -13.91 -8.25
N ILE A 32 14.42 -13.14 -7.69
CA ILE A 32 13.85 -11.96 -8.38
C ILE A 32 14.55 -10.65 -8.04
N LYS A 33 15.34 -10.61 -6.97
CA LYS A 33 15.99 -9.39 -6.49
C LYS A 33 16.98 -8.84 -7.52
N PRO A 34 16.85 -7.56 -7.94
CA PRO A 34 17.85 -6.94 -8.80
C PRO A 34 19.25 -6.90 -8.16
N PRO A 35 20.32 -6.95 -8.97
CA PRO A 35 21.69 -6.79 -8.49
C PRO A 35 21.85 -5.48 -7.69
N SER A 36 22.70 -5.51 -6.67
CA SER A 36 23.05 -4.34 -5.85
C SER A 36 21.87 -3.66 -5.15
N THR A 37 20.78 -4.38 -4.94
CA THR A 37 19.61 -3.90 -4.18
C THR A 37 19.32 -4.77 -2.97
N GLY A 38 18.56 -4.26 -2.02
CA GLY A 38 17.94 -5.02 -0.94
C GLY A 38 16.44 -5.18 -1.15
N LEU A 39 15.86 -6.27 -0.70
CA LEU A 39 14.43 -6.55 -0.77
C LEU A 39 13.90 -6.93 0.62
N LEU A 40 12.76 -6.34 1.00
CA LEU A 40 12.06 -6.69 2.24
C LEU A 40 10.62 -7.11 1.92
N PHE A 41 10.27 -8.33 2.28
CA PHE A 41 8.90 -8.81 2.29
C PHE A 41 8.21 -8.37 3.59
N ARG A 42 7.16 -7.55 3.45
CA ARG A 42 6.30 -7.14 4.56
C ARG A 42 5.33 -8.27 4.94
N THR A 43 4.62 -8.10 6.02
CA THR A 43 3.66 -9.11 6.52
C THR A 43 2.56 -9.42 5.52
N GLU A 44 2.14 -8.42 4.75
CA GLU A 44 1.12 -8.53 3.71
C GLU A 44 1.54 -9.43 2.53
N ALA A 45 2.83 -9.79 2.43
CA ALA A 45 3.32 -10.75 1.43
C ALA A 45 3.05 -12.22 1.81
N GLU A 46 2.59 -12.48 3.05
CA GLU A 46 2.29 -13.83 3.51
C GLU A 46 1.15 -14.46 2.70
N LYS A 47 1.38 -15.66 2.16
CA LYS A 47 0.44 -16.43 1.31
C LYS A 47 0.04 -15.77 -0.01
N ILE A 48 0.70 -14.69 -0.42
CA ILE A 48 0.48 -14.08 -1.73
C ILE A 48 1.15 -14.94 -2.82
N LYS A 49 0.50 -15.04 -3.97
CA LYS A 49 1.03 -15.74 -5.16
C LYS A 49 2.32 -15.08 -5.64
N GLU A 50 3.22 -15.88 -6.19
CA GLU A 50 4.54 -15.41 -6.62
C GLU A 50 4.45 -14.40 -7.76
N GLU A 51 3.52 -14.61 -8.69
CA GLU A 51 3.27 -13.71 -9.81
C GLU A 51 2.95 -12.29 -9.35
N LEU A 52 2.06 -12.15 -8.36
CA LEU A 52 1.70 -10.84 -7.80
C LEU A 52 2.86 -10.17 -7.06
N LEU A 53 3.74 -10.96 -6.43
CA LEU A 53 4.93 -10.43 -5.79
C LEU A 53 5.97 -9.97 -6.81
N ILE A 54 6.06 -10.63 -7.96
CA ILE A 54 6.92 -10.23 -9.07
C ILE A 54 6.42 -8.92 -9.68
N GLU A 55 5.12 -8.82 -9.97
CA GLU A 55 4.48 -7.60 -10.49
C GLU A 55 4.69 -6.40 -9.54
N ASP A 56 4.52 -6.59 -8.21
CA ASP A 56 4.79 -5.54 -7.21
C ASP A 56 6.25 -5.09 -7.25
N LEU A 57 7.20 -6.01 -7.43
CA LEU A 57 8.62 -5.68 -7.57
C LEU A 57 8.90 -4.89 -8.84
N GLU A 58 8.37 -5.31 -9.99
CA GLU A 58 8.52 -4.60 -11.27
C GLU A 58 7.99 -3.17 -11.17
N HIS A 59 6.84 -2.99 -10.54
CA HIS A 59 6.30 -1.66 -10.28
C HIS A 59 7.21 -0.79 -9.42
N LEU A 60 7.81 -1.35 -8.36
CA LEU A 60 8.77 -0.64 -7.52
C LEU A 60 10.05 -0.25 -8.29
N ILE A 61 10.54 -1.12 -9.17
CA ILE A 61 11.70 -0.85 -10.03
C ILE A 61 11.40 0.30 -10.97
N GLN A 62 10.26 0.25 -11.69
CA GLN A 62 9.83 1.32 -12.59
C GLN A 62 9.69 2.67 -11.86
N GLN A 63 9.12 2.65 -10.65
CA GLN A 63 9.02 3.87 -9.84
C GLN A 63 10.40 4.44 -9.52
N TRP A 64 11.35 3.58 -9.14
CA TRP A 64 12.70 3.99 -8.83
C TRP A 64 13.41 4.58 -10.05
N GLU A 65 13.34 3.93 -11.20
CA GLU A 65 13.90 4.42 -12.45
C GLU A 65 13.32 5.79 -12.84
N ASN A 66 12.03 5.99 -12.68
CA ASN A 66 11.39 7.28 -12.93
C ASN A 66 11.90 8.38 -11.99
N ILE A 67 12.11 8.06 -10.70
CA ILE A 67 12.70 9.00 -9.74
C ILE A 67 14.10 9.41 -10.18
N LEU A 68 14.92 8.46 -10.61
CA LEU A 68 16.29 8.74 -11.09
C LEU A 68 16.25 9.64 -12.33
N LYS A 69 15.43 9.32 -13.33
CA LYS A 69 15.28 10.13 -14.55
C LYS A 69 14.87 11.57 -14.25
N VAL A 70 13.88 11.76 -13.36
CA VAL A 70 13.44 13.11 -12.98
C VAL A 70 14.52 13.84 -12.19
N SER A 71 15.24 13.13 -11.31
CA SER A 71 16.33 13.69 -10.51
C SER A 71 17.48 14.20 -11.40
N GLU A 72 17.87 13.41 -12.41
CA GLU A 72 18.94 13.77 -13.36
C GLU A 72 18.57 14.95 -14.25
N ALA A 73 17.27 15.05 -14.62
CA ALA A 73 16.75 16.14 -15.46
C ALA A 73 16.45 17.43 -14.69
N SER A 74 16.56 17.41 -13.35
CA SER A 74 16.11 18.52 -12.48
C SER A 74 17.30 19.19 -11.78
N ASN A 75 17.26 20.52 -11.66
CA ASN A 75 18.19 21.26 -10.81
C ASN A 75 17.65 21.37 -9.38
N PRO A 76 18.50 21.15 -8.35
CA PRO A 76 18.09 21.33 -6.95
C PRO A 76 17.79 22.81 -6.63
N PRO A 77 16.84 23.09 -5.73
CA PRO A 77 15.90 22.18 -5.10
C PRO A 77 14.68 21.88 -5.98
N ASN A 78 14.36 20.61 -6.23
CA ASN A 78 13.17 20.20 -6.98
C ASN A 78 12.48 18.98 -6.36
N LEU A 79 11.14 18.91 -6.50
CA LEU A 79 10.36 17.75 -6.07
C LEU A 79 10.39 16.67 -7.16
N VAL A 80 11.19 15.62 -6.96
CA VAL A 80 11.33 14.52 -7.93
C VAL A 80 10.17 13.53 -7.91
N LYS A 81 9.54 13.32 -6.75
CA LYS A 81 8.34 12.49 -6.58
C LYS A 81 7.53 12.99 -5.39
N ARG A 82 6.23 13.11 -5.59
CA ARG A 82 5.29 13.27 -4.48
C ARG A 82 4.86 11.88 -4.00
N ASP A 83 4.87 11.68 -2.70
CA ASP A 83 4.33 10.47 -2.10
C ASP A 83 2.82 10.36 -2.41
N ASP A 84 2.32 9.13 -2.48
CA ASP A 84 0.90 8.90 -2.69
C ASP A 84 0.08 9.67 -1.65
N ASP A 85 -1.07 10.18 -2.07
CA ASP A 85 -2.05 10.77 -1.17
C ASP A 85 -2.39 9.75 -0.05
N PHE A 86 -2.64 10.26 1.15
CA PHE A 86 -3.02 9.44 2.31
C PHE A 86 -4.16 8.48 1.98
N SER A 87 -5.15 8.94 1.22
CA SER A 87 -6.28 8.11 0.77
C SER A 87 -5.83 6.93 -0.09
N LEU A 88 -4.91 7.14 -1.03
CA LEU A 88 -4.37 6.05 -1.87
C LEU A 88 -3.53 5.05 -1.07
N LYS A 89 -2.80 5.50 -0.06
CA LYS A 89 -2.08 4.60 0.86
C LYS A 89 -3.05 3.70 1.62
N ILE A 90 -4.15 4.27 2.14
CA ILE A 90 -5.18 3.48 2.82
C ILE A 90 -5.80 2.46 1.86
N LEU A 91 -6.15 2.86 0.64
CA LEU A 91 -6.73 1.95 -0.35
C LEU A 91 -5.78 0.78 -0.64
N ARG A 92 -4.53 1.06 -0.95
CA ARG A 92 -3.52 0.04 -1.23
C ARG A 92 -3.30 -0.94 -0.08
N ASP A 93 -3.28 -0.43 1.16
CA ASP A 93 -2.91 -1.22 2.33
C ASP A 93 -4.13 -1.95 2.95
N HIS A 94 -5.36 -1.51 2.69
CA HIS A 94 -6.55 -2.02 3.38
C HIS A 94 -7.67 -2.56 2.47
N VAL A 95 -7.70 -2.24 1.17
CA VAL A 95 -8.67 -2.83 0.25
C VAL A 95 -8.35 -4.31 0.07
N LYS A 96 -9.36 -5.16 0.21
CA LYS A 96 -9.31 -6.62 0.07
C LYS A 96 -10.43 -7.07 -0.85
N GLU A 97 -10.38 -8.29 -1.33
CA GLU A 97 -11.45 -8.92 -2.12
C GLU A 97 -12.82 -8.87 -1.43
N SER A 98 -12.83 -8.87 -0.09
CA SER A 98 -14.05 -8.76 0.72
C SER A 98 -14.59 -7.32 0.88
N THR A 99 -13.85 -6.31 0.41
CA THR A 99 -14.28 -4.91 0.49
C THR A 99 -15.38 -4.66 -0.53
N LYS A 100 -16.55 -4.20 -0.06
CA LYS A 100 -17.70 -3.91 -0.93
C LYS A 100 -17.91 -2.41 -1.12
N ASN A 101 -17.74 -1.62 -0.06
CA ASN A 101 -18.02 -0.18 -0.08
C ASN A 101 -16.84 0.60 0.48
N ILE A 102 -16.54 1.72 -0.15
CA ILE A 102 -15.54 2.69 0.30
C ILE A 102 -16.22 4.05 0.36
N ILE A 103 -16.14 4.70 1.52
CA ILE A 103 -16.80 5.99 1.75
C ILE A 103 -15.70 7.02 2.00
N ILE A 104 -15.73 8.10 1.23
CA ILE A 104 -14.68 9.12 1.22
C ILE A 104 -15.33 10.50 1.34
N ASP A 105 -14.78 11.36 2.17
CA ASP A 105 -15.26 12.73 2.44
C ASP A 105 -14.55 13.82 1.60
N SER A 106 -13.74 13.44 0.64
CA SER A 106 -13.07 14.34 -0.29
C SER A 106 -13.40 13.98 -1.74
N LYS A 107 -14.00 14.92 -2.49
CA LYS A 107 -14.33 14.73 -3.91
C LYS A 107 -13.09 14.40 -4.76
N LEU A 108 -11.95 15.03 -4.46
CA LEU A 108 -10.68 14.75 -5.14
C LEU A 108 -10.21 13.32 -4.87
N SER A 109 -10.30 12.88 -3.60
CA SER A 109 -9.92 11.52 -3.22
C SER A 109 -10.88 10.47 -3.79
N VAL A 110 -12.17 10.77 -3.98
CA VAL A 110 -13.11 9.90 -4.70
C VAL A 110 -12.67 9.67 -6.14
N SER A 111 -12.31 10.73 -6.88
CA SER A 111 -11.82 10.58 -8.26
C SER A 111 -10.58 9.71 -8.32
N ARG A 112 -9.59 9.99 -7.47
CA ARG A 112 -8.34 9.20 -7.40
C ARG A 112 -8.59 7.74 -6.98
N ALA A 113 -9.54 7.50 -6.07
CA ALA A 113 -9.91 6.16 -5.67
C ALA A 113 -10.53 5.37 -6.82
N LYS A 114 -11.39 6.01 -7.63
CA LYS A 114 -11.97 5.39 -8.83
C LYS A 114 -10.89 5.02 -9.84
N ASP A 115 -9.95 5.93 -10.11
CA ASP A 115 -8.83 5.68 -11.03
C ASP A 115 -7.92 4.54 -10.52
N PHE A 116 -7.67 4.49 -9.21
CA PHE A 116 -6.87 3.44 -8.58
C PHE A 116 -7.54 2.06 -8.66
N LEU A 117 -8.85 2.00 -8.47
CA LEU A 117 -9.62 0.76 -8.42
C LEU A 117 -10.10 0.25 -9.79
N ILE A 118 -9.81 0.98 -10.88
CA ILE A 118 -10.25 0.62 -12.24
C ILE A 118 -9.76 -0.78 -12.68
N ASN A 119 -8.62 -1.20 -12.15
CA ASN A 119 -7.99 -2.49 -12.45
C ASN A 119 -8.32 -3.59 -11.42
N TYR A 120 -9.15 -3.29 -10.43
CA TYR A 120 -9.60 -4.29 -9.46
C TYR A 120 -10.77 -5.08 -10.04
N GLU A 121 -10.67 -6.40 -10.03
CA GLU A 121 -11.72 -7.32 -10.55
C GLU A 121 -13.01 -7.32 -9.71
N SER A 122 -13.00 -6.73 -8.51
CA SER A 122 -14.19 -6.67 -7.63
C SER A 122 -14.97 -5.39 -7.85
N GLU A 123 -16.30 -5.50 -7.96
CA GLU A 123 -17.23 -4.36 -7.93
C GLU A 123 -17.22 -3.72 -6.53
N ILE A 124 -16.39 -2.68 -6.38
CA ILE A 124 -16.32 -1.89 -5.15
C ILE A 124 -17.10 -0.60 -5.37
N ASP A 125 -18.12 -0.38 -4.57
CA ASP A 125 -18.89 0.88 -4.59
C ASP A 125 -18.14 1.99 -3.85
N ILE A 126 -18.02 3.18 -4.49
CA ILE A 126 -17.33 4.34 -3.92
C ILE A 126 -18.34 5.47 -3.72
N GLU A 127 -18.67 5.74 -2.46
CA GLU A 127 -19.62 6.77 -2.05
C GLU A 127 -18.87 8.04 -1.57
N PHE A 128 -19.33 9.21 -2.02
CA PHE A 128 -18.91 10.49 -1.46
C PHE A 128 -19.76 10.84 -0.23
N HIS A 129 -19.11 11.14 0.89
CA HIS A 129 -19.76 11.64 2.08
C HIS A 129 -19.55 13.14 2.24
N ASP A 130 -20.64 13.90 2.27
CA ASP A 130 -20.58 15.35 2.47
C ASP A 130 -20.60 15.70 3.96
N ASN A 131 -19.46 16.10 4.51
CA ASN A 131 -19.32 16.52 5.90
C ASN A 131 -20.08 17.81 6.24
N SER A 132 -20.57 18.59 5.25
CA SER A 132 -21.37 19.80 5.47
C SER A 132 -22.79 19.51 5.95
N LEU A 133 -23.26 18.28 5.82
CA LEU A 133 -24.60 17.83 6.20
C LEU A 133 -24.71 17.49 7.70
N ASN A 134 -24.09 18.23 8.59
CA ASN A 134 -24.19 18.16 10.05
C ASN A 134 -23.77 16.84 10.73
N GLN A 135 -23.19 15.89 10.02
CA GLN A 135 -22.71 14.65 10.63
C GLN A 135 -21.39 14.21 10.00
N HIS A 136 -20.32 14.20 10.80
CA HIS A 136 -19.05 13.67 10.34
C HIS A 136 -19.13 12.18 10.00
N ILE A 137 -18.37 11.76 8.96
CA ILE A 137 -18.31 10.36 8.50
C ILE A 137 -18.16 9.35 9.64
N PHE A 138 -17.26 9.62 10.61
CA PHE A 138 -17.04 8.73 11.75
C PHE A 138 -18.19 8.71 12.76
N GLU A 139 -19.04 9.73 12.79
CA GLU A 139 -20.24 9.78 13.61
C GLU A 139 -21.39 9.02 12.95
N LYS A 140 -21.56 9.21 11.63
CA LYS A 140 -22.56 8.48 10.83
C LYS A 140 -22.39 6.97 10.96
N TYR A 141 -21.16 6.48 10.99
CA TYR A 141 -20.85 5.06 11.07
C TYR A 141 -20.46 4.60 12.49
N GLU A 142 -20.68 5.41 13.51
CA GLU A 142 -20.42 5.14 14.95
C GLU A 142 -18.96 4.67 15.25
N ILE A 143 -17.99 5.02 14.40
CA ILE A 143 -16.62 4.53 14.51
C ILE A 143 -15.95 5.02 15.80
N LYS A 144 -16.27 6.21 16.30
CA LYS A 144 -15.78 6.74 17.58
C LYS A 144 -16.09 5.83 18.75
N LYS A 145 -17.26 5.16 18.76
CA LYS A 145 -17.70 4.26 19.82
C LYS A 145 -16.80 3.02 19.91
N TYR A 146 -16.36 2.50 18.78
CA TYR A 146 -15.45 1.36 18.73
C TYR A 146 -14.01 1.75 19.07
N TRP A 147 -13.56 2.95 18.74
CA TRP A 147 -12.20 3.42 19.01
C TRP A 147 -11.91 3.54 20.50
N TRP A 148 -12.86 4.06 21.30
CA TRP A 148 -12.74 4.15 22.76
C TRP A 148 -12.76 2.78 23.43
N SER A 149 -13.55 1.83 22.96
CA SER A 149 -13.59 0.47 23.48
C SER A 149 -12.31 -0.32 23.19
N TYR A 150 -11.61 -0.01 22.10
CA TYR A 150 -10.30 -0.61 21.76
C TYR A 150 -9.19 -0.04 22.64
N ARG A 151 -9.21 1.26 22.90
CA ARG A 151 -8.18 1.95 23.69
C ARG A 151 -8.22 1.52 25.18
N SER A 152 -9.38 1.22 25.72
CA SER A 152 -9.54 0.76 27.11
C SER A 152 -9.09 -0.69 27.35
N ARG A 153 -8.70 -1.44 26.31
CA ARG A 153 -8.16 -2.82 26.45
C ARG A 153 -6.63 -2.87 26.46
N PHE A 154 -5.95 -1.77 26.24
CA PHE A 154 -4.49 -1.72 26.13
C PHE A 154 -3.83 -0.77 27.17
N TYR A 155 -4.59 -0.32 28.18
CA TYR A 155 -4.07 0.39 29.35
C TYR A 155 -4.63 -0.24 30.62
#